data_c68433091baed46ce09a35dcc2ad07a9
#
_entry.id   c68433091baed46ce09a35dcc2ad07a9
#
_cell.length_a   1.000
_cell.length_b   1.000
_cell.length_c   1.000
_cell.angle_alpha   90.00
_cell.angle_beta   90.00
_cell.angle_gamma   90.00
#
_symmetry.space_group_name_H-M   'P 1'
#
loop_
_entity.id
_entity.type
_entity.pdbx_description
1 polymer ?
#
loop_
_entity_poly.entity_id
_entity_poly.type
_entity_poly.pdbx_seq_one_letter_code
_entity_poly.pdbx_strand_id
1 'polypeptide(L)'
;MSQIKRTVIGILAHVDAGKTLIESILYQTGAISSLGRVDHRDSFFDFDEQERNRGITIYSKEAHFVYKGIEVYIIDTPGHADFSSEMERTLSVLDIAIVLINGQDGVQAHSETIWKCLEYYHVPTMVFVNKMDISYLSKEKLLEDIHIKLSGNCIDWLNENKLEEICFSSDVLLEQFENKGSLTLEDIVEGFYHRSFFPVFFGSALKVQGVELLLDAIAEFSVDKSYPEEFGARVYKITMAENHTRLTHVKITGGILYAKQKLDEDEKVDQIRLYHGTKFSMLDEAYPGMVVALKGLEHVEAGDGLGFEEKQIQP
;
A
#
# COMPACT_ATOMS: atom_id res chain seq x y z
N MET A 1 -12.74 -18.07 -16.58
CA MET A 1 -11.97 -18.14 -15.33
C MET A 1 -12.30 -16.89 -14.56
N SER A 2 -12.71 -16.96 -13.28
CA SER A 2 -12.89 -15.77 -12.46
C SER A 2 -11.55 -15.06 -12.37
N GLN A 3 -11.52 -13.79 -12.74
CA GLN A 3 -10.31 -12.96 -12.62
C GLN A 3 -9.93 -12.88 -11.15
N ILE A 4 -8.70 -13.18 -10.80
CA ILE A 4 -8.22 -13.10 -9.42
C ILE A 4 -8.13 -11.61 -9.07
N LYS A 5 -8.83 -11.18 -8.02
CA LYS A 5 -8.72 -9.80 -7.53
C LYS A 5 -7.30 -9.53 -7.04
N ARG A 6 -6.74 -8.39 -7.43
CA ARG A 6 -5.40 -7.93 -7.05
C ARG A 6 -5.47 -6.53 -6.48
N THR A 7 -4.77 -6.30 -5.38
CA THR A 7 -4.73 -5.00 -4.72
C THR A 7 -3.30 -4.68 -4.30
N VAL A 8 -2.84 -3.50 -4.65
CA VAL A 8 -1.53 -2.97 -4.25
C VAL A 8 -1.74 -1.99 -3.10
N ILE A 9 -1.19 -2.31 -1.93
CA ILE A 9 -1.28 -1.46 -0.75
C ILE A 9 0.07 -0.86 -0.40
N GLY A 10 0.08 0.43 -0.07
CA GLY A 10 1.26 1.12 0.47
C GLY A 10 1.13 1.31 1.97
N ILE A 11 2.19 1.01 2.73
CA ILE A 11 2.26 1.35 4.14
C ILE A 11 3.16 2.56 4.30
N LEU A 12 2.55 3.66 4.75
CA LEU A 12 3.19 4.96 4.91
C LEU A 12 3.24 5.30 6.39
N ALA A 13 4.45 5.40 6.92
CA ALA A 13 4.68 5.57 8.34
C ALA A 13 5.75 6.62 8.60
N HIS A 14 5.69 7.27 9.77
CA HIS A 14 6.88 7.88 10.32
C HIS A 14 7.94 6.81 10.61
N VAL A 15 9.21 7.20 10.62
CA VAL A 15 10.36 6.32 10.84
C VAL A 15 10.06 5.23 11.91
N ASP A 16 10.41 3.97 11.62
CA ASP A 16 10.31 2.78 12.47
C ASP A 16 8.89 2.26 12.82
N ALA A 17 7.81 2.85 12.32
CA ALA A 17 6.47 2.40 12.67
C ALA A 17 5.90 1.34 11.70
N GLY A 18 6.30 1.34 10.42
CA GLY A 18 5.71 0.52 9.35
C GLY A 18 6.10 -0.96 9.38
N LYS A 19 7.36 -1.26 9.60
CA LYS A 19 7.93 -2.61 9.48
C LYS A 19 7.21 -3.66 10.33
N THR A 20 6.92 -3.35 11.58
CA THR A 20 6.23 -4.27 12.49
C THR A 20 4.80 -4.57 12.02
N LEU A 21 4.09 -3.62 11.39
CA LEU A 21 2.76 -3.87 10.85
C LEU A 21 2.83 -4.83 9.66
N ILE A 22 3.78 -4.65 8.74
CA ILE A 22 3.96 -5.54 7.59
C ILE A 22 4.23 -6.97 8.06
N GLU A 23 5.14 -7.14 9.02
CA GLU A 23 5.45 -8.46 9.59
C GLU A 23 4.23 -9.11 10.25
N SER A 24 3.43 -8.32 10.97
CA SER A 24 2.20 -8.81 11.60
C SER A 24 1.16 -9.23 10.57
N ILE A 25 1.01 -8.48 9.48
CA ILE A 25 0.17 -8.85 8.35
C ILE A 25 0.64 -10.16 7.73
N LEU A 26 1.94 -10.29 7.42
CA LEU A 26 2.50 -11.50 6.83
C LEU A 26 2.41 -12.72 7.76
N TYR A 27 2.54 -12.51 9.07
CA TYR A 27 2.35 -13.56 10.07
C TYR A 27 0.88 -14.00 10.14
N GLN A 28 -0.05 -13.04 10.24
CA GLN A 28 -1.50 -13.32 10.31
C GLN A 28 -2.01 -14.06 9.05
N THR A 29 -1.43 -13.76 7.89
CA THR A 29 -1.78 -14.42 6.62
C THR A 29 -1.04 -15.74 6.38
N GLY A 30 -0.13 -16.13 7.30
CA GLY A 30 0.67 -17.34 7.17
C GLY A 30 1.80 -17.26 6.12
N ALA A 31 2.07 -16.06 5.59
CA ALA A 31 3.17 -15.86 4.64
C ALA A 31 4.55 -15.99 5.31
N ILE A 32 4.63 -15.72 6.62
CA ILE A 32 5.80 -16.02 7.46
C ILE A 32 5.39 -16.84 8.68
N SER A 33 6.30 -17.67 9.19
CA SER A 33 6.03 -18.60 10.30
C SER A 33 6.29 -18.01 11.70
N SER A 34 6.97 -16.89 11.79
CA SER A 34 7.33 -16.23 13.07
C SER A 34 7.42 -14.72 12.87
N LEU A 35 7.04 -13.97 13.93
CA LEU A 35 7.23 -12.53 13.97
C LEU A 35 8.71 -12.22 14.27
N GLY A 36 9.36 -11.43 13.42
CA GLY A 36 10.62 -10.79 13.74
C GLY A 36 10.41 -9.64 14.74
N ARG A 37 11.45 -9.23 15.43
CA ARG A 37 11.45 -8.03 16.30
C ARG A 37 12.45 -7.03 15.76
N VAL A 38 11.96 -5.85 15.36
CA VAL A 38 12.82 -4.74 14.92
C VAL A 38 13.87 -4.41 15.97
N ASP A 39 13.51 -4.47 17.27
CA ASP A 39 14.39 -4.22 18.41
C ASP A 39 15.54 -5.25 18.55
N HIS A 40 15.37 -6.45 18.00
CA HIS A 40 16.37 -7.51 18.02
C HIS A 40 17.14 -7.64 16.71
N ARG A 41 16.94 -6.75 15.73
CA ARG A 41 17.55 -6.80 14.38
C ARG A 41 17.24 -8.09 13.60
N ASP A 42 16.13 -8.76 13.95
CA ASP A 42 15.66 -10.01 13.33
C ASP A 42 14.47 -9.74 12.37
N SER A 43 14.19 -8.48 12.05
CA SER A 43 13.08 -8.10 11.16
C SER A 43 13.28 -8.68 9.78
N PHE A 44 12.22 -9.24 9.22
CA PHE A 44 12.16 -9.81 7.87
C PHE A 44 12.53 -8.79 6.76
N PHE A 45 12.46 -7.50 7.07
CA PHE A 45 12.71 -6.39 6.15
C PHE A 45 14.03 -5.63 6.38
N ASP A 46 14.81 -5.90 7.44
CA ASP A 46 16.03 -5.15 7.75
C ASP A 46 17.31 -5.86 7.31
N PHE A 47 17.62 -5.82 6.02
CA PHE A 47 18.83 -6.44 5.45
C PHE A 47 19.90 -5.46 4.97
N ASP A 48 19.53 -4.20 4.68
CA ASP A 48 20.51 -3.18 4.29
C ASP A 48 21.27 -2.68 5.53
N GLU A 49 22.61 -2.71 5.46
CA GLU A 49 23.47 -2.29 6.57
C GLU A 49 23.32 -0.80 6.89
N GLN A 50 23.01 0.03 5.88
CA GLN A 50 22.77 1.47 6.06
C GLN A 50 21.42 1.72 6.72
N GLU A 51 20.38 0.96 6.37
CA GLU A 51 19.06 1.02 6.99
C GLU A 51 19.13 0.59 8.45
N ARG A 52 19.85 -0.53 8.75
CA ARG A 52 20.05 -1.00 10.13
C ARG A 52 20.76 0.03 11.00
N ASN A 53 21.80 0.69 10.46
CA ASN A 53 22.61 1.62 11.23
C ASN A 53 21.87 2.94 11.50
N ARG A 54 20.94 3.31 10.64
CA ARG A 54 20.16 4.56 10.76
C ARG A 54 18.76 4.34 11.33
N GLY A 55 18.27 3.09 11.40
CA GLY A 55 16.93 2.74 11.85
C GLY A 55 15.80 3.28 10.93
N ILE A 56 16.08 3.51 9.65
CA ILE A 56 15.12 4.07 8.69
C ILE A 56 14.99 3.18 7.45
N THR A 57 13.80 3.17 6.84
CA THR A 57 13.61 2.59 5.50
C THR A 57 14.12 3.57 4.46
N ILE A 58 15.11 3.18 3.66
CA ILE A 58 15.67 3.98 2.57
C ILE A 58 15.03 3.58 1.24
N TYR A 59 14.82 2.29 1.05
CA TYR A 59 14.25 1.74 -0.18
C TYR A 59 12.91 1.06 0.10
N SER A 60 11.91 1.31 -0.73
CA SER A 60 10.63 0.59 -0.64
C SER A 60 10.86 -0.92 -0.83
N LYS A 61 10.23 -1.70 0.03
CA LYS A 61 10.32 -3.17 0.02
C LYS A 61 8.96 -3.75 -0.35
N GLU A 62 8.98 -4.92 -0.94
CA GLU A 62 7.79 -5.56 -1.48
C GLU A 62 7.49 -6.85 -0.74
N ALA A 63 6.23 -7.12 -0.52
CA ALA A 63 5.74 -8.41 -0.06
C ALA A 63 4.46 -8.77 -0.80
N HIS A 64 4.21 -10.05 -0.94
CA HIS A 64 3.02 -10.60 -1.57
C HIS A 64 2.42 -11.69 -0.70
N PHE A 65 1.10 -11.72 -0.60
CA PHE A 65 0.35 -12.77 0.06
C PHE A 65 -1.06 -12.89 -0.51
N VAL A 66 -1.76 -13.96 -0.16
CA VAL A 66 -3.17 -14.17 -0.51
C VAL A 66 -4.02 -14.13 0.76
N TYR A 67 -5.09 -13.33 0.75
CA TYR A 67 -6.05 -13.26 1.85
C TYR A 67 -7.48 -13.24 1.32
N LYS A 68 -8.34 -14.13 1.82
CA LYS A 68 -9.74 -14.28 1.38
C LYS A 68 -9.93 -14.34 -0.14
N GLY A 69 -8.98 -14.97 -0.86
CA GLY A 69 -9.03 -15.12 -2.32
C GLY A 69 -8.55 -13.90 -3.11
N ILE A 70 -7.99 -12.89 -2.44
CA ILE A 70 -7.43 -11.68 -3.05
C ILE A 70 -5.90 -11.76 -2.97
N GLU A 71 -5.21 -11.50 -4.08
CA GLU A 71 -3.76 -11.30 -4.09
C GLU A 71 -3.45 -9.87 -3.65
N VAL A 72 -2.70 -9.74 -2.57
CA VAL A 72 -2.31 -8.45 -2.01
C VAL A 72 -0.81 -8.25 -2.17
N TYR A 73 -0.43 -7.13 -2.74
CA TYR A 73 0.94 -6.67 -2.88
C TYR A 73 1.16 -5.51 -1.91
N ILE A 74 2.10 -5.67 -0.98
CA ILE A 74 2.49 -4.59 -0.06
C ILE A 74 3.74 -3.92 -0.59
N ILE A 75 3.73 -2.59 -0.59
CA ILE A 75 4.91 -1.76 -0.80
C ILE A 75 5.15 -0.96 0.49
N ASP A 76 6.27 -1.23 1.16
CA ASP A 76 6.76 -0.42 2.28
C ASP A 76 7.44 0.82 1.72
N THR A 77 6.93 2.01 2.05
CA THR A 77 7.43 3.27 1.50
C THR A 77 8.42 3.93 2.45
N PRO A 78 9.46 4.62 1.93
CA PRO A 78 10.35 5.41 2.77
C PRO A 78 9.58 6.44 3.60
N GLY A 79 9.82 6.45 4.92
CA GLY A 79 9.17 7.37 5.85
C GLY A 79 9.93 8.67 6.11
N HIS A 80 10.99 8.98 5.36
CA HIS A 80 11.81 10.18 5.59
C HIS A 80 11.59 11.22 4.49
N ALA A 81 11.52 12.50 4.88
CA ALA A 81 11.26 13.61 3.95
C ALA A 81 12.29 13.71 2.79
N ASP A 82 13.51 13.23 2.99
CA ASP A 82 14.56 13.24 1.95
C ASP A 82 14.28 12.29 0.78
N PHE A 83 13.29 11.39 0.92
CA PHE A 83 12.89 10.41 -0.11
C PHE A 83 11.51 10.72 -0.73
N SER A 84 11.11 11.99 -0.76
CA SER A 84 9.80 12.42 -1.27
C SER A 84 9.54 11.96 -2.71
N SER A 85 10.54 12.03 -3.59
CA SER A 85 10.40 11.60 -4.99
C SER A 85 10.18 10.08 -5.15
N GLU A 86 10.77 9.25 -4.29
CA GLU A 86 10.51 7.81 -4.30
C GLU A 86 9.10 7.50 -3.75
N MET A 87 8.69 8.22 -2.69
CA MET A 87 7.34 8.13 -2.17
C MET A 87 6.31 8.49 -3.24
N GLU A 88 6.45 9.62 -3.93
CA GLU A 88 5.51 10.07 -4.95
C GLU A 88 5.36 9.05 -6.10
N ARG A 89 6.48 8.50 -6.59
CA ARG A 89 6.43 7.43 -7.60
C ARG A 89 5.71 6.19 -7.09
N THR A 90 5.92 5.83 -5.83
CA THR A 90 5.22 4.70 -5.22
C THR A 90 3.72 4.98 -5.10
N LEU A 91 3.29 6.20 -4.70
CA LEU A 91 1.88 6.56 -4.62
C LEU A 91 1.14 6.35 -5.95
N SER A 92 1.80 6.57 -7.09
CA SER A 92 1.18 6.41 -8.42
C SER A 92 0.77 4.98 -8.77
N VAL A 93 1.28 3.99 -8.05
CA VAL A 93 0.98 2.57 -8.29
C VAL A 93 0.13 1.93 -7.20
N LEU A 94 -0.20 2.66 -6.12
CA LEU A 94 -1.04 2.16 -5.05
C LEU A 94 -2.52 2.11 -5.44
N ASP A 95 -3.22 1.12 -4.91
CA ASP A 95 -4.67 1.04 -4.95
C ASP A 95 -5.28 1.53 -3.63
N ILE A 96 -4.60 1.26 -2.51
CA ILE A 96 -4.99 1.68 -1.16
C ILE A 96 -3.72 2.07 -0.40
N ALA A 97 -3.78 3.15 0.35
CA ALA A 97 -2.73 3.56 1.29
C ALA A 97 -3.15 3.27 2.73
N ILE A 98 -2.20 2.85 3.56
CA ILE A 98 -2.37 2.72 5.01
C ILE A 98 -1.42 3.70 5.67
N VAL A 99 -1.98 4.76 6.27
CA VAL A 99 -1.22 5.72 7.07
C VAL A 99 -1.11 5.19 8.49
N LEU A 100 0.11 5.01 8.95
CA LEU A 100 0.39 4.50 10.28
C LEU A 100 0.65 5.65 11.26
N ILE A 101 -0.14 5.71 12.32
CA ILE A 101 -0.01 6.68 13.41
C ILE A 101 0.51 5.95 14.66
N ASN A 102 1.47 6.54 15.37
CA ASN A 102 1.90 6.02 16.66
C ASN A 102 0.93 6.47 17.76
N GLY A 103 0.29 5.53 18.45
CA GLY A 103 -0.67 5.82 19.51
C GLY A 103 -0.09 6.54 20.73
N GLN A 104 1.24 6.57 20.90
CA GLN A 104 1.88 7.34 21.95
C GLN A 104 2.03 8.83 21.61
N ASP A 105 2.27 9.14 20.32
CA ASP A 105 2.64 10.48 19.86
C ASP A 105 1.50 11.19 19.13
N GLY A 106 0.48 10.44 18.66
CA GLY A 106 -0.58 10.96 17.81
C GLY A 106 -0.07 11.33 16.40
N VAL A 107 -0.77 12.23 15.73
CA VAL A 107 -0.42 12.71 14.39
C VAL A 107 0.77 13.64 14.45
N GLN A 108 1.82 13.32 13.71
CA GLN A 108 3.05 14.12 13.60
C GLN A 108 3.08 14.89 12.29
N ALA A 109 3.89 15.95 12.21
CA ALA A 109 4.01 16.81 11.02
C ALA A 109 4.32 16.04 9.73
N HIS A 110 5.10 14.97 9.83
CA HIS A 110 5.38 14.10 8.68
C HIS A 110 4.13 13.35 8.20
N SER A 111 3.28 12.89 9.11
CA SER A 111 2.00 12.25 8.77
C SER A 111 1.05 13.21 8.04
N GLU A 112 1.05 14.49 8.41
CA GLU A 112 0.30 15.54 7.71
C GLU A 112 0.85 15.76 6.29
N THR A 113 2.17 15.70 6.11
CA THR A 113 2.79 15.81 4.77
C THR A 113 2.40 14.62 3.88
N ILE A 114 2.49 13.40 4.41
CA ILE A 114 2.04 12.17 3.72
C ILE A 114 0.56 12.31 3.33
N TRP A 115 -0.28 12.78 4.26
CA TRP A 115 -1.71 12.94 4.02
C TRP A 115 -2.02 13.88 2.84
N LYS A 116 -1.33 15.02 2.76
CA LYS A 116 -1.45 15.97 1.64
C LYS A 116 -1.01 15.35 0.31
N CYS A 117 0.05 14.54 0.31
CA CYS A 117 0.47 13.81 -0.89
C CYS A 117 -0.61 12.80 -1.32
N LEU A 118 -1.19 12.04 -0.37
CA LEU A 118 -2.26 11.09 -0.65
C LEU A 118 -3.54 11.78 -1.18
N GLU A 119 -3.82 12.97 -0.68
CA GLU A 119 -4.91 13.81 -1.19
C GLU A 119 -4.63 14.29 -2.62
N TYR A 120 -3.44 14.80 -2.90
CA TYR A 120 -3.03 15.26 -4.22
C TYR A 120 -3.08 14.15 -5.28
N TYR A 121 -2.63 12.94 -4.93
CA TYR A 121 -2.66 11.77 -5.82
C TYR A 121 -4.00 11.00 -5.78
N HIS A 122 -4.99 11.48 -5.03
CA HIS A 122 -6.31 10.84 -4.85
C HIS A 122 -6.24 9.36 -4.43
N VAL A 123 -5.26 8.97 -3.62
CA VAL A 123 -5.09 7.58 -3.17
C VAL A 123 -6.10 7.26 -2.06
N PRO A 124 -6.98 6.25 -2.21
CA PRO A 124 -7.86 5.78 -1.14
C PRO A 124 -7.05 5.41 0.09
N THR A 125 -7.47 5.87 1.28
CA THR A 125 -6.62 5.84 2.46
C THR A 125 -7.33 5.27 3.68
N MET A 126 -6.67 4.35 4.38
CA MET A 126 -7.01 3.87 5.71
C MET A 126 -5.99 4.37 6.72
N VAL A 127 -6.37 4.48 7.98
CA VAL A 127 -5.47 4.86 9.07
C VAL A 127 -5.36 3.69 10.05
N PHE A 128 -4.14 3.33 10.44
CA PHE A 128 -3.91 2.36 11.51
C PHE A 128 -3.15 3.03 12.66
N VAL A 129 -3.81 3.16 13.82
CA VAL A 129 -3.19 3.68 15.04
C VAL A 129 -2.55 2.52 15.79
N ASN A 130 -1.22 2.46 15.71
CA ASN A 130 -0.40 1.37 16.25
C ASN A 130 0.07 1.65 17.67
N LYS A 131 0.59 0.63 18.35
CA LYS A 131 1.14 0.69 19.72
C LYS A 131 0.10 1.07 20.78
N MET A 132 -1.15 0.70 20.58
CA MET A 132 -2.22 0.95 21.55
C MET A 132 -2.02 0.21 22.88
N ASP A 133 -1.23 -0.86 22.88
CA ASP A 133 -0.87 -1.64 24.08
C ASP A 133 0.01 -0.87 25.09
N ILE A 134 0.68 0.18 24.63
CA ILE A 134 1.54 1.04 25.45
C ILE A 134 1.18 2.52 25.36
N SER A 135 0.07 2.86 24.72
CA SER A 135 -0.41 4.24 24.59
C SER A 135 -0.93 4.76 25.93
N TYR A 136 -0.57 6.01 26.26
CA TYR A 136 -1.17 6.77 27.36
C TYR A 136 -2.37 7.61 26.94
N LEU A 137 -2.58 7.74 25.63
CA LEU A 137 -3.71 8.47 25.06
C LEU A 137 -4.88 7.52 24.85
N SER A 138 -6.10 8.00 25.13
CA SER A 138 -7.31 7.23 24.83
C SER A 138 -7.62 7.27 23.32
N LYS A 139 -8.44 6.32 22.85
CA LYS A 139 -8.88 6.28 21.46
C LYS A 139 -9.57 7.58 21.03
N GLU A 140 -10.41 8.14 21.90
CA GLU A 140 -11.17 9.37 21.64
C GLU A 140 -10.22 10.56 21.40
N LYS A 141 -9.18 10.70 22.24
CA LYS A 141 -8.17 11.76 22.06
C LYS A 141 -7.36 11.61 20.80
N LEU A 142 -7.00 10.37 20.45
CA LEU A 142 -6.28 10.08 19.21
C LEU A 142 -7.15 10.33 17.99
N LEU A 143 -8.43 9.98 18.05
CA LEU A 143 -9.38 10.26 16.97
C LEU A 143 -9.62 11.77 16.81
N GLU A 144 -9.72 12.51 17.91
CA GLU A 144 -9.82 13.98 17.90
C GLU A 144 -8.57 14.62 17.24
N ASP A 145 -7.36 14.15 17.59
CA ASP A 145 -6.12 14.63 16.98
C ASP A 145 -6.08 14.33 15.48
N ILE A 146 -6.53 13.14 15.06
CA ILE A 146 -6.67 12.74 13.67
C ILE A 146 -7.68 13.63 12.94
N HIS A 147 -8.82 13.91 13.54
CA HIS A 147 -9.85 14.79 12.96
C HIS A 147 -9.32 16.21 12.71
N ILE A 148 -8.57 16.75 13.66
CA ILE A 148 -8.03 18.13 13.57
C ILE A 148 -6.92 18.21 12.52
N LYS A 149 -6.01 17.22 12.47
CA LYS A 149 -4.78 17.31 11.69
C LYS A 149 -4.85 16.64 10.31
N LEU A 150 -5.73 15.65 10.12
CA LEU A 150 -5.86 14.92 8.87
C LEU A 150 -7.21 15.18 8.20
N SER A 151 -8.30 14.66 8.75
CA SER A 151 -9.65 14.85 8.21
C SER A 151 -10.73 14.56 9.25
N GLY A 152 -11.76 15.41 9.32
CA GLY A 152 -12.97 15.16 10.10
C GLY A 152 -13.77 13.92 9.67
N ASN A 153 -13.51 13.41 8.46
CA ASN A 153 -14.16 12.20 7.92
C ASN A 153 -13.37 10.91 8.23
N CYS A 154 -12.43 10.94 9.17
CA CYS A 154 -11.77 9.76 9.71
C CYS A 154 -12.71 9.07 10.70
N ILE A 155 -13.11 7.82 10.44
CA ILE A 155 -14.16 7.10 11.16
C ILE A 155 -13.58 5.87 11.86
N ASP A 156 -13.77 5.75 13.19
CA ASP A 156 -13.40 4.53 13.92
C ASP A 156 -14.22 3.35 13.36
N TRP A 157 -13.50 2.39 12.76
CA TRP A 157 -14.15 1.26 12.07
C TRP A 157 -14.92 0.33 12.98
N LEU A 158 -14.69 0.40 14.29
CA LEU A 158 -15.45 -0.33 15.32
C LEU A 158 -16.59 0.48 15.93
N ASN A 159 -16.79 1.74 15.52
CA ASN A 159 -17.92 2.53 16.03
C ASN A 159 -19.24 1.92 15.56
N GLU A 160 -20.19 1.75 16.49
CA GLU A 160 -21.54 1.24 16.19
C GLU A 160 -22.30 2.18 15.24
N ASN A 161 -22.02 3.49 15.29
CA ASN A 161 -22.64 4.53 14.47
C ASN A 161 -21.88 4.80 13.15
N LYS A 162 -20.89 3.99 12.80
CA LYS A 162 -20.03 4.23 11.61
C LYS A 162 -20.83 4.43 10.32
N LEU A 163 -21.95 3.74 10.14
CA LEU A 163 -22.77 3.90 8.93
C LEU A 163 -23.42 5.29 8.85
N GLU A 164 -23.84 5.85 9.98
CA GLU A 164 -24.34 7.21 10.06
C GLU A 164 -23.23 8.22 9.74
N GLU A 165 -22.03 8.04 10.31
CA GLU A 165 -20.87 8.88 10.03
C GLU A 165 -20.47 8.81 8.54
N ILE A 166 -20.52 7.61 7.92
CA ILE A 166 -20.28 7.43 6.49
C ILE A 166 -21.34 8.18 5.66
N CYS A 167 -22.62 8.07 6.01
CA CYS A 167 -23.68 8.81 5.31
C CYS A 167 -23.43 10.31 5.29
N PHE A 168 -23.00 10.89 6.41
CA PHE A 168 -22.73 12.33 6.54
C PHE A 168 -21.37 12.77 6.01
N SER A 169 -20.52 11.84 5.55
CA SER A 169 -19.17 12.18 5.08
C SER A 169 -19.17 12.86 3.70
N SER A 170 -20.23 12.72 2.91
CA SER A 170 -20.39 13.42 1.63
C SER A 170 -21.86 13.56 1.23
N ASP A 171 -22.17 14.61 0.48
CA ASP A 171 -23.53 14.85 -0.06
C ASP A 171 -24.01 13.68 -0.94
N VAL A 172 -23.11 13.05 -1.68
CA VAL A 172 -23.43 11.90 -2.55
C VAL A 172 -23.89 10.69 -1.73
N LEU A 173 -23.19 10.35 -0.66
CA LEU A 173 -23.57 9.23 0.22
C LEU A 173 -24.85 9.51 0.97
N LEU A 174 -25.06 10.76 1.39
CA LEU A 174 -26.29 11.19 2.03
C LEU A 174 -27.50 11.07 1.06
N GLU A 175 -27.35 11.54 -0.16
CA GLU A 175 -28.39 11.43 -1.19
C GLU A 175 -28.70 9.96 -1.52
N GLN A 176 -27.69 9.11 -1.64
CA GLN A 176 -27.85 7.68 -1.86
C GLN A 176 -28.64 7.03 -0.69
N PHE A 177 -28.29 7.39 0.53
CA PHE A 177 -29.01 6.90 1.71
C PHE A 177 -30.47 7.37 1.75
N GLU A 178 -30.74 8.65 1.47
CA GLU A 178 -32.09 9.19 1.41
C GLU A 178 -32.95 8.50 0.34
N ASN A 179 -32.38 8.24 -0.84
CA ASN A 179 -33.07 7.61 -1.95
C ASN A 179 -33.35 6.11 -1.74
N LYS A 180 -32.44 5.38 -1.08
CA LYS A 180 -32.49 3.92 -0.93
C LYS A 180 -32.93 3.46 0.46
N GLY A 181 -32.88 4.34 1.46
CA GLY A 181 -33.13 4.00 2.89
C GLY A 181 -31.97 3.27 3.57
N SER A 182 -30.89 2.92 2.84
CA SER A 182 -29.67 2.29 3.36
C SER A 182 -28.54 2.44 2.36
N LEU A 183 -27.29 2.42 2.80
CA LEU A 183 -26.13 2.28 1.93
C LEU A 183 -25.83 0.80 1.65
N THR A 184 -25.57 0.47 0.39
CA THR A 184 -25.04 -0.84 0.00
C THR A 184 -23.54 -0.89 0.21
N LEU A 185 -22.96 -2.10 0.19
CA LEU A 185 -21.50 -2.25 0.20
C LEU A 185 -20.84 -1.54 -0.99
N GLU A 186 -21.46 -1.57 -2.16
CA GLU A 186 -20.99 -0.87 -3.36
C GLU A 186 -20.93 0.63 -3.14
N ASP A 187 -21.97 1.25 -2.56
CA ASP A 187 -22.00 2.68 -2.22
C ASP A 187 -20.86 3.06 -1.25
N ILE A 188 -20.61 2.22 -0.24
CA ILE A 188 -19.54 2.42 0.74
C ILE A 188 -18.16 2.30 0.07
N VAL A 189 -17.94 1.27 -0.76
CA VAL A 189 -16.69 1.07 -1.49
C VAL A 189 -16.44 2.23 -2.44
N GLU A 190 -17.44 2.67 -3.19
CA GLU A 190 -17.35 3.83 -4.08
C GLU A 190 -16.98 5.10 -3.31
N GLY A 191 -17.67 5.38 -2.18
CA GLY A 191 -17.36 6.50 -1.30
C GLY A 191 -15.93 6.46 -0.76
N PHE A 192 -15.40 5.28 -0.40
CA PHE A 192 -14.02 5.10 0.00
C PHE A 192 -13.03 5.45 -1.13
N TYR A 193 -13.28 4.96 -2.36
CA TYR A 193 -12.43 5.28 -3.51
C TYR A 193 -12.50 6.75 -3.92
N HIS A 194 -13.63 7.42 -3.66
CA HIS A 194 -13.76 8.88 -3.82
C HIS A 194 -13.20 9.68 -2.63
N ARG A 195 -12.60 9.00 -1.63
CA ARG A 195 -12.04 9.63 -0.43
C ARG A 195 -13.07 10.44 0.38
N SER A 196 -14.34 10.02 0.34
CA SER A 196 -15.40 10.65 1.12
C SER A 196 -15.20 10.44 2.63
N PHE A 197 -14.66 9.29 3.03
CA PHE A 197 -14.31 8.94 4.40
C PHE A 197 -13.05 8.09 4.47
N PHE A 198 -12.51 7.94 5.68
CA PHE A 198 -11.24 7.24 5.93
C PHE A 198 -11.40 6.31 7.13
N PRO A 199 -11.42 4.97 6.92
CA PRO A 199 -11.49 4.01 8.00
C PRO A 199 -10.28 4.10 8.93
N VAL A 200 -10.52 4.18 10.26
CA VAL A 200 -9.50 4.20 11.31
C VAL A 200 -9.55 2.92 12.12
N PHE A 201 -8.40 2.28 12.25
CA PHE A 201 -8.21 1.06 13.03
C PHE A 201 -7.26 1.33 14.18
N PHE A 202 -7.57 0.79 15.35
CA PHE A 202 -6.73 0.90 16.54
C PHE A 202 -6.19 -0.48 16.91
N GLY A 203 -4.87 -0.59 17.14
CA GLY A 203 -4.28 -1.88 17.44
C GLY A 203 -2.83 -1.82 17.94
N SER A 204 -2.25 -3.00 18.03
CA SER A 204 -0.83 -3.21 18.31
C SER A 204 -0.29 -4.23 17.32
N ALA A 205 0.52 -3.80 16.38
CA ALA A 205 1.16 -4.68 15.42
C ALA A 205 2.04 -5.73 16.13
N LEU A 206 2.79 -5.34 17.16
CA LEU A 206 3.62 -6.26 17.95
C LEU A 206 2.81 -7.37 18.63
N LYS A 207 1.57 -7.08 19.03
CA LYS A 207 0.63 -8.04 19.66
C LYS A 207 -0.33 -8.67 18.66
N VAL A 208 -0.23 -8.34 17.37
CA VAL A 208 -1.14 -8.76 16.30
C VAL A 208 -2.61 -8.35 16.57
N GLN A 209 -2.81 -7.31 17.38
CA GLN A 209 -4.15 -6.81 17.73
C GLN A 209 -4.64 -5.81 16.69
N GLY A 210 -5.88 -5.95 16.21
CA GLY A 210 -6.50 -5.09 15.20
C GLY A 210 -6.02 -5.35 13.77
N VAL A 211 -5.03 -6.22 13.56
CA VAL A 211 -4.46 -6.52 12.23
C VAL A 211 -5.45 -7.31 11.37
N GLU A 212 -6.19 -8.26 11.96
CA GLU A 212 -7.22 -9.02 11.25
C GLU A 212 -8.34 -8.11 10.73
N LEU A 213 -8.78 -7.16 11.56
CA LEU A 213 -9.81 -6.19 11.18
C LEU A 213 -9.36 -5.30 10.00
N LEU A 214 -8.09 -4.87 10.01
CA LEU A 214 -7.50 -4.14 8.90
C LEU A 214 -7.44 -4.99 7.62
N LEU A 215 -7.02 -6.26 7.73
CA LEU A 215 -6.99 -7.22 6.61
C LEU A 215 -8.38 -7.47 6.04
N ASP A 216 -9.38 -7.58 6.90
CA ASP A 216 -10.77 -7.76 6.49
C ASP A 216 -11.27 -6.55 5.71
N ALA A 217 -10.98 -5.34 6.18
CA ALA A 217 -11.31 -4.12 5.46
C ALA A 217 -10.56 -4.01 4.12
N ILE A 218 -9.27 -4.36 4.07
CA ILE A 218 -8.53 -4.42 2.80
C ILE A 218 -9.23 -5.35 1.81
N ALA A 219 -9.66 -6.53 2.26
CA ALA A 219 -10.36 -7.48 1.40
C ALA A 219 -11.74 -6.96 0.96
N GLU A 220 -12.48 -6.31 1.85
CA GLU A 220 -13.80 -5.73 1.58
C GLU A 220 -13.71 -4.57 0.58
N PHE A 221 -12.73 -3.69 0.73
CA PHE A 221 -12.52 -2.54 -0.16
C PHE A 221 -11.74 -2.87 -1.43
N SER A 222 -11.17 -4.07 -1.58
CA SER A 222 -10.55 -4.50 -2.82
C SER A 222 -11.60 -4.69 -3.92
N VAL A 223 -11.44 -3.99 -5.04
CA VAL A 223 -12.36 -4.07 -6.18
C VAL A 223 -11.77 -4.91 -7.31
N ASP A 224 -12.65 -5.51 -8.10
CA ASP A 224 -12.25 -6.13 -9.37
C ASP A 224 -12.06 -5.04 -10.42
N LYS A 225 -10.82 -4.86 -10.88
CA LYS A 225 -10.46 -3.80 -11.83
C LYS A 225 -10.51 -4.33 -13.25
N SER A 226 -11.13 -3.57 -14.12
CA SER A 226 -11.01 -3.79 -15.56
C SER A 226 -9.70 -3.21 -16.06
N TYR A 227 -8.92 -3.99 -16.78
CA TYR A 227 -7.65 -3.59 -17.35
C TYR A 227 -7.69 -3.66 -18.88
N PRO A 228 -7.00 -2.76 -19.59
CA PRO A 228 -6.83 -2.86 -21.04
C PRO A 228 -6.19 -4.19 -21.47
N GLU A 229 -6.52 -4.67 -22.67
CA GLU A 229 -5.88 -5.86 -23.26
C GLU A 229 -4.45 -5.56 -23.73
N GLU A 230 -4.18 -4.32 -24.12
CA GLU A 230 -2.84 -3.86 -24.52
C GLU A 230 -1.91 -3.84 -23.31
N PHE A 231 -0.66 -4.27 -23.52
CA PHE A 231 0.36 -4.25 -22.47
C PHE A 231 0.66 -2.83 -22.01
N GLY A 232 0.68 -2.64 -20.70
CA GLY A 232 1.13 -1.45 -20.03
C GLY A 232 1.69 -1.77 -18.64
N ALA A 233 2.68 -0.97 -18.22
CA ALA A 233 3.21 -1.04 -16.88
C ALA A 233 3.75 0.32 -16.44
N ARG A 234 3.72 0.61 -15.13
CA ARG A 234 4.32 1.80 -14.51
C ARG A 234 5.54 1.43 -13.71
N VAL A 235 6.64 2.10 -14.00
CA VAL A 235 7.91 1.93 -13.29
C VAL A 235 7.92 2.86 -12.09
N TYR A 236 7.90 2.31 -10.88
CA TYR A 236 7.93 3.15 -9.68
C TYR A 236 9.29 3.17 -8.98
N LYS A 237 10.18 2.19 -9.30
CA LYS A 237 11.46 2.06 -8.62
C LYS A 237 12.48 1.30 -9.46
N ILE A 238 13.75 1.63 -9.26
CA ILE A 238 14.91 0.88 -9.79
C ILE A 238 15.83 0.53 -8.63
N THR A 239 16.27 -0.73 -8.57
CA THR A 239 17.24 -1.19 -7.58
C THR A 239 18.40 -1.91 -8.22
N MET A 240 19.51 -1.95 -7.51
CA MET A 240 20.67 -2.77 -7.86
C MET A 240 20.73 -3.93 -6.88
N ALA A 241 20.49 -5.14 -7.37
CA ALA A 241 20.65 -6.36 -6.59
C ALA A 241 22.14 -6.75 -6.48
N GLU A 242 22.42 -7.82 -5.72
CA GLU A 242 23.76 -8.42 -5.66
C GLU A 242 24.33 -8.66 -7.07
N ASN A 243 25.64 -8.53 -7.23
CA ASN A 243 26.34 -8.61 -8.52
C ASN A 243 25.97 -7.51 -9.52
N HIS A 244 25.59 -6.31 -9.05
CA HIS A 244 25.25 -5.17 -9.90
C HIS A 244 24.13 -5.47 -10.92
N THR A 245 23.22 -6.39 -10.59
CA THR A 245 22.05 -6.66 -11.43
C THR A 245 21.01 -5.55 -11.23
N ARG A 246 20.73 -4.81 -12.33
CA ARG A 246 19.65 -3.82 -12.36
C ARG A 246 18.29 -4.50 -12.34
N LEU A 247 17.40 -4.03 -11.49
CA LEU A 247 16.01 -4.46 -11.38
C LEU A 247 15.08 -3.26 -11.51
N THR A 248 14.14 -3.37 -12.43
CA THR A 248 13.10 -2.37 -12.69
C THR A 248 11.79 -2.86 -12.07
N HIS A 249 11.31 -2.18 -11.03
CA HIS A 249 10.09 -2.55 -10.31
C HIS A 249 8.90 -1.85 -10.95
N VAL A 250 7.90 -2.66 -11.31
CA VAL A 250 6.73 -2.19 -12.07
C VAL A 250 5.43 -2.71 -11.49
N LYS A 251 4.36 -1.94 -11.68
CA LYS A 251 2.98 -2.43 -11.62
C LYS A 251 2.48 -2.65 -13.03
N ILE A 252 1.97 -3.84 -13.33
CA ILE A 252 1.34 -4.14 -14.61
C ILE A 252 -0.05 -3.48 -14.63
N THR A 253 -0.29 -2.63 -15.62
CA THR A 253 -1.53 -1.84 -15.76
C THR A 253 -2.41 -2.29 -16.93
N GLY A 254 -1.94 -3.24 -17.76
CA GLY A 254 -2.71 -3.84 -18.83
C GLY A 254 -1.97 -4.99 -19.50
N GLY A 255 -2.70 -5.83 -20.21
CA GLY A 255 -2.18 -6.98 -20.94
C GLY A 255 -1.44 -7.98 -20.06
N ILE A 256 -0.74 -8.91 -20.70
CA ILE A 256 0.11 -9.92 -20.04
C ILE A 256 1.54 -9.67 -20.47
N LEU A 257 2.46 -9.59 -19.50
CA LEU A 257 3.89 -9.52 -19.75
C LEU A 257 4.50 -10.90 -19.67
N TYR A 258 5.27 -11.30 -20.69
CA TYR A 258 5.97 -12.58 -20.72
C TYR A 258 7.47 -12.42 -20.45
N ALA A 259 8.04 -13.39 -19.75
CA ALA A 259 9.50 -13.48 -19.67
C ALA A 259 10.09 -13.67 -21.08
N LYS A 260 11.26 -13.04 -21.33
CA LYS A 260 11.93 -13.00 -22.64
C LYS A 260 11.22 -12.13 -23.70
N GLN A 261 10.12 -11.48 -23.37
CA GLN A 261 9.44 -10.55 -24.28
C GLN A 261 10.34 -9.34 -24.59
N LYS A 262 10.38 -8.96 -25.86
CA LYS A 262 10.90 -7.66 -26.28
C LYS A 262 9.80 -6.60 -26.09
N LEU A 263 10.15 -5.49 -25.45
CA LEU A 263 9.24 -4.36 -25.31
C LEU A 263 9.43 -3.39 -26.48
N ASP A 264 10.69 -3.14 -26.88
CA ASP A 264 11.09 -2.36 -28.05
C ASP A 264 12.39 -2.90 -28.66
N GLU A 265 13.10 -2.09 -29.48
CA GLU A 265 14.33 -2.52 -30.15
C GLU A 265 15.48 -2.76 -29.16
N ASP A 266 15.54 -1.97 -28.08
CA ASP A 266 16.64 -1.94 -27.11
C ASP A 266 16.30 -2.62 -25.78
N GLU A 267 15.00 -2.76 -25.45
CA GLU A 267 14.54 -3.25 -24.17
C GLU A 267 13.92 -4.66 -24.24
N LYS A 268 14.46 -5.56 -23.45
CA LYS A 268 13.99 -6.95 -23.35
C LYS A 268 13.89 -7.40 -21.92
N VAL A 269 12.75 -7.97 -21.55
CA VAL A 269 12.54 -8.58 -20.24
C VAL A 269 13.24 -9.92 -20.18
N ASP A 270 14.35 -10.01 -19.45
CA ASP A 270 15.06 -11.28 -19.26
C ASP A 270 14.41 -12.19 -18.23
N GLN A 271 13.95 -11.61 -17.12
CA GLN A 271 13.32 -12.33 -16.01
C GLN A 271 12.24 -11.46 -15.38
N ILE A 272 11.17 -12.11 -14.93
CA ILE A 272 10.14 -11.52 -14.08
C ILE A 272 10.30 -12.13 -12.70
N ARG A 273 10.43 -11.30 -11.66
CA ARG A 273 10.60 -11.70 -10.27
C ARG A 273 9.44 -11.20 -9.42
N LEU A 274 8.79 -12.11 -8.71
CA LEU A 274 7.81 -11.78 -7.67
C LEU A 274 8.49 -11.86 -6.31
N TYR A 275 8.54 -10.74 -5.60
CA TYR A 275 9.20 -10.65 -4.31
C TYR A 275 8.27 -11.01 -3.14
N HIS A 276 8.83 -11.77 -2.20
CA HIS A 276 8.24 -12.11 -0.90
C HIS A 276 9.21 -11.66 0.19
N GLY A 277 9.36 -10.36 0.37
CA GLY A 277 10.42 -9.77 1.19
C GLY A 277 11.79 -9.90 0.51
N THR A 278 12.72 -10.65 1.10
CA THR A 278 14.08 -10.85 0.52
C THR A 278 14.17 -11.98 -0.49
N LYS A 279 13.21 -12.90 -0.49
CA LYS A 279 13.15 -14.00 -1.45
C LYS A 279 12.28 -13.61 -2.63
N PHE A 280 12.54 -14.23 -3.76
CA PHE A 280 11.69 -14.06 -4.94
C PHE A 280 11.44 -15.40 -5.64
N SER A 281 10.30 -15.46 -6.33
CA SER A 281 9.96 -16.51 -7.29
C SER A 281 10.13 -15.97 -8.70
N MET A 282 10.60 -16.82 -9.63
CA MET A 282 10.59 -16.48 -11.05
C MET A 282 9.24 -16.80 -11.65
N LEU A 283 8.74 -15.88 -12.48
CA LEU A 283 7.49 -16.04 -13.22
C LEU A 283 7.77 -16.09 -14.73
N ASP A 284 7.01 -16.91 -15.44
CA ASP A 284 7.00 -16.91 -16.90
C ASP A 284 6.13 -15.79 -17.46
N GLU A 285 5.11 -15.37 -16.71
CA GLU A 285 4.16 -14.32 -17.09
C GLU A 285 3.72 -13.51 -15.89
N ALA A 286 3.40 -12.22 -16.11
CA ALA A 286 2.82 -11.32 -15.12
C ALA A 286 1.53 -10.70 -15.66
N TYR A 287 0.52 -10.65 -14.81
CA TYR A 287 -0.83 -10.21 -15.13
C TYR A 287 -1.11 -8.78 -14.63
N PRO A 288 -2.13 -8.10 -15.18
CA PRO A 288 -2.56 -6.79 -14.70
C PRO A 288 -2.86 -6.79 -13.19
N GLY A 289 -2.44 -5.72 -12.52
CA GLY A 289 -2.53 -5.56 -11.07
C GLY A 289 -1.36 -6.14 -10.28
N MET A 290 -0.50 -6.96 -10.89
CA MET A 290 0.70 -7.51 -10.24
C MET A 290 1.79 -6.43 -10.09
N VAL A 291 2.52 -6.52 -8.98
CA VAL A 291 3.77 -5.81 -8.76
C VAL A 291 4.91 -6.80 -8.88
N VAL A 292 5.84 -6.53 -9.79
CA VAL A 292 6.97 -7.42 -10.10
C VAL A 292 8.24 -6.62 -10.37
N ALA A 293 9.39 -7.27 -10.23
CA ALA A 293 10.68 -6.71 -10.64
C ALA A 293 11.16 -7.37 -11.92
N LEU A 294 11.54 -6.57 -12.89
CA LEU A 294 12.02 -6.98 -14.21
C LEU A 294 13.54 -6.87 -14.28
N LYS A 295 14.19 -7.91 -14.78
CA LYS A 295 15.60 -7.87 -15.18
C LYS A 295 15.71 -7.77 -16.70
N GLY A 296 16.67 -6.99 -17.19
CA GLY A 296 16.99 -6.88 -18.61
C GLY A 296 16.66 -5.52 -19.22
N LEU A 297 15.98 -4.64 -18.48
CA LEU A 297 15.72 -3.27 -18.93
C LEU A 297 16.88 -2.36 -18.51
N GLU A 298 17.50 -1.68 -19.50
CA GLU A 298 18.74 -0.92 -19.28
C GLU A 298 18.51 0.61 -19.28
N HIS A 299 17.62 1.12 -20.12
CA HIS A 299 17.43 2.55 -20.35
C HIS A 299 16.22 3.14 -19.62
N VAL A 300 15.30 2.28 -19.13
CA VAL A 300 14.07 2.70 -18.44
C VAL A 300 14.40 3.35 -17.09
N GLU A 301 13.79 4.48 -16.77
CA GLU A 301 13.96 5.20 -15.50
C GLU A 301 12.75 5.04 -14.55
N ALA A 302 12.97 5.34 -13.28
CA ALA A 302 11.89 5.33 -12.30
C ALA A 302 10.94 6.51 -12.55
N GLY A 303 9.65 6.20 -12.74
CA GLY A 303 8.61 7.14 -13.17
C GLY A 303 8.15 6.91 -14.61
N ASP A 304 8.89 6.14 -15.41
CA ASP A 304 8.51 5.86 -16.78
C ASP A 304 7.27 4.96 -16.87
N GLY A 305 6.57 5.07 -17.99
CA GLY A 305 5.57 4.10 -18.44
C GLY A 305 6.15 3.15 -19.48
N LEU A 306 5.62 1.96 -19.55
CA LEU A 306 5.94 0.96 -20.56
C LEU A 306 4.68 0.61 -21.36
N GLY A 307 4.84 0.34 -22.65
CA GLY A 307 3.73 0.01 -23.53
C GLY A 307 2.77 1.20 -23.69
N PHE A 308 1.45 1.00 -23.50
CA PHE A 308 0.50 2.11 -23.66
C PHE A 308 0.70 3.23 -22.61
N GLU A 309 1.34 2.97 -21.47
CA GLU A 309 1.62 3.96 -20.43
C GLU A 309 2.67 4.99 -20.87
N GLU A 310 3.57 4.66 -21.80
CA GLU A 310 4.55 5.62 -22.36
C GLU A 310 3.89 6.86 -22.96
N LYS A 311 2.65 6.70 -23.45
CA LYS A 311 1.89 7.78 -24.10
C LYS A 311 1.16 8.68 -23.10
N GLN A 312 1.13 8.33 -21.83
CA GLN A 312 0.36 9.02 -20.79
C GLN A 312 1.22 9.87 -19.86
N ILE A 313 2.53 9.69 -19.87
CA ILE A 313 3.45 10.49 -19.06
C ILE A 313 3.64 11.84 -19.75
N GLN A 314 2.80 12.81 -19.37
CA GLN A 314 3.08 14.23 -19.58
C GLN A 314 3.53 14.81 -18.23
N PRO A 315 4.60 15.63 -18.24
CA PRO A 315 5.14 16.24 -17.03
C PRO A 315 4.17 17.19 -16.36
#